data_a54fb77d7bb4e9be35b7245989fe2f8b
#
_entry.id   a54fb77d7bb4e9be35b7245989fe2f8b
#
_cell.length_a   1.000
_cell.length_b   1.000
_cell.length_c   1.000
_cell.angle_alpha   90.00
_cell.angle_beta   90.00
_cell.angle_gamma   90.00
#
_symmetry.space_group_name_H-M   'P 1'
#
loop_
_entity.id
_entity.type
_entity.pdbx_description
1 polymer ?
#
loop_
_entity_poly.entity_id
_entity_poly.type
_entity_poly.pdbx_seq_one_letter_code
_entity_poly.pdbx_strand_id
1 'polypeptide(L)'
;MTVDALLPLLSEDRAFYDNSGGGITLFGGECLLQADFCAALLKACKAAGLRTAVDTCGDVPRAAFDKVMPYTDRFLYDLKAIDEDVHIAATGRSNRRILENLRYIDACGKAFEVRYPFVPDYNADQAEKIAAFVKTLSRCVGVKVLPYHNLAGSKYAALGMKNTLPAALPTAAEVAAAQKLFE
;
A
#
# COMPACT_ATOMS: atom_id res chain seq x y z
N MET A 1 -10.19 16.71 -11.83
CA MET A 1 -11.56 16.15 -11.88
C MET A 1 -12.22 16.39 -10.53
N THR A 2 -13.55 16.50 -10.47
CA THR A 2 -14.32 16.60 -9.24
C THR A 2 -14.85 15.23 -8.80
N VAL A 3 -15.29 15.10 -7.55
CA VAL A 3 -15.93 13.87 -7.05
C VAL A 3 -17.17 13.52 -7.88
N ASP A 4 -18.00 14.52 -8.21
CA ASP A 4 -19.23 14.33 -9.00
C ASP A 4 -18.96 13.83 -10.42
N ALA A 5 -17.82 14.21 -11.00
CA ALA A 5 -17.42 13.73 -12.33
C ALA A 5 -16.83 12.31 -12.28
N LEU A 6 -16.22 11.92 -11.16
CA LEU A 6 -15.60 10.60 -11.01
C LEU A 6 -16.59 9.50 -10.61
N LEU A 7 -17.54 9.80 -9.73
CA LEU A 7 -18.42 8.80 -9.16
C LEU A 7 -19.22 7.99 -10.21
N PRO A 8 -19.78 8.60 -11.26
CA PRO A 8 -20.44 7.85 -12.33
C PRO A 8 -19.49 6.86 -13.03
N LEU A 9 -18.27 7.32 -13.38
CA LEU A 9 -17.27 6.47 -14.05
C LEU A 9 -16.87 5.28 -13.17
N LEU A 10 -16.64 5.51 -11.87
CA LEU A 10 -16.31 4.45 -10.91
C LEU A 10 -17.45 3.46 -10.70
N SER A 11 -18.69 3.86 -10.99
CA SER A 11 -19.88 3.02 -10.82
C SER A 11 -20.19 2.16 -12.05
N GLU A 12 -19.55 2.39 -13.20
CA GLU A 12 -19.76 1.62 -14.43
C GLU A 12 -19.45 0.14 -14.24
N ASP A 13 -18.42 -0.19 -13.46
CA ASP A 13 -17.96 -1.55 -13.20
C ASP A 13 -18.65 -2.22 -11.99
N ARG A 14 -19.78 -1.67 -11.51
CA ARG A 14 -20.48 -2.19 -10.32
C ARG A 14 -20.75 -3.70 -10.39
N ALA A 15 -21.19 -4.20 -11.53
CA ALA A 15 -21.49 -5.62 -11.70
C ALA A 15 -20.26 -6.52 -11.45
N PHE A 16 -19.07 -6.04 -11.83
CA PHE A 16 -17.81 -6.74 -11.55
C PHE A 16 -17.44 -6.67 -10.06
N TYR A 17 -17.66 -5.53 -9.41
CA TYR A 17 -17.41 -5.38 -7.96
C TYR A 17 -18.32 -6.30 -7.15
N ASP A 18 -19.60 -6.34 -7.48
CA ASP A 18 -20.58 -7.17 -6.78
C ASP A 18 -20.26 -8.67 -6.92
N ASN A 19 -19.83 -9.11 -8.11
CA ASN A 19 -19.45 -10.51 -8.35
C ASN A 19 -18.14 -10.91 -7.68
N SER A 20 -17.13 -10.04 -7.68
CA SER A 20 -15.79 -10.35 -7.16
C SER A 20 -15.63 -10.04 -5.67
N GLY A 21 -16.58 -9.32 -5.07
CA GLY A 21 -16.39 -8.69 -3.76
C GLY A 21 -15.37 -7.56 -3.77
N GLY A 22 -15.03 -7.04 -4.95
CA GLY A 22 -14.11 -5.94 -5.18
C GLY A 22 -14.69 -4.57 -4.88
N GLY A 23 -14.09 -3.54 -5.44
CA GLY A 23 -14.51 -2.15 -5.24
C GLY A 23 -13.47 -1.15 -5.76
N ILE A 24 -13.49 0.03 -5.19
CA ILE A 24 -12.62 1.13 -5.60
C ILE A 24 -11.37 1.16 -4.73
N THR A 25 -10.21 1.23 -5.37
CA THR A 25 -8.93 1.45 -4.70
C THR A 25 -8.39 2.81 -5.09
N LEU A 26 -8.14 3.67 -4.09
CA LEU A 26 -7.38 4.89 -4.29
C LEU A 26 -5.89 4.59 -4.15
N PHE A 27 -5.13 4.93 -5.17
CA PHE A 27 -3.67 4.80 -5.19
C PHE A 27 -3.04 5.93 -5.99
N GLY A 28 -1.72 5.96 -6.08
CA GLY A 28 -1.01 6.96 -6.88
C GLY A 28 0.47 6.92 -6.56
N GLY A 29 1.16 8.08 -6.50
CA GLY A 29 2.44 8.16 -5.79
C GLY A 29 2.19 7.92 -4.30
N GLU A 30 1.50 8.87 -3.64
CA GLU A 30 0.89 8.72 -2.31
C GLU A 30 -0.43 9.50 -2.32
N CYS A 31 -1.54 8.79 -2.39
CA CYS A 31 -2.86 9.41 -2.53
C CYS A 31 -3.24 10.25 -1.29
N LEU A 32 -2.77 9.86 -0.11
CA LEU A 32 -3.07 10.55 1.14
C LEU A 32 -2.38 11.92 1.29
N LEU A 33 -1.50 12.32 0.36
CA LEU A 33 -1.09 13.72 0.24
C LEU A 33 -2.25 14.63 -0.13
N GLN A 34 -3.33 14.08 -0.70
CA GLN A 34 -4.58 14.77 -1.02
C GLN A 34 -5.73 14.21 -0.17
N ALA A 35 -5.52 14.06 1.14
CA ALA A 35 -6.42 13.36 2.05
C ALA A 35 -7.86 13.93 2.06
N ASP A 36 -8.03 15.23 1.89
CA ASP A 36 -9.37 15.86 1.83
C ASP A 36 -10.15 15.40 0.59
N PHE A 37 -9.50 15.36 -0.56
CA PHE A 37 -10.10 14.85 -1.78
C PHE A 37 -10.39 13.36 -1.68
N CYS A 38 -9.42 12.58 -1.17
CA CYS A 38 -9.60 11.14 -0.95
C CYS A 38 -10.80 10.86 -0.04
N ALA A 39 -10.91 11.59 1.08
CA ALA A 39 -12.03 11.43 2.01
C ALA A 39 -13.38 11.74 1.35
N ALA A 40 -13.46 12.83 0.58
CA ALA A 40 -14.68 13.19 -0.13
C ALA A 40 -15.08 12.13 -1.16
N LEU A 41 -14.13 11.63 -1.94
CA LEU A 41 -14.39 10.59 -2.95
C LEU A 41 -14.79 9.26 -2.31
N LEU A 42 -14.05 8.80 -1.29
CA LEU A 42 -14.38 7.57 -0.55
C LEU A 42 -15.76 7.66 0.10
N LYS A 43 -16.11 8.81 0.69
CA LYS A 43 -17.45 9.06 1.25
C LYS A 43 -18.54 8.90 0.19
N ALA A 44 -18.35 9.47 -1.00
CA ALA A 44 -19.30 9.35 -2.10
C ALA A 44 -19.41 7.89 -2.59
N CYS A 45 -18.28 7.18 -2.72
CA CYS A 45 -18.28 5.75 -3.06
C CYS A 45 -19.05 4.91 -2.03
N LYS A 46 -18.82 5.15 -0.73
CA LYS A 46 -19.55 4.47 0.35
C LYS A 46 -21.05 4.76 0.29
N ALA A 47 -21.44 6.01 0.07
CA ALA A 47 -22.86 6.40 -0.09
C ALA A 47 -23.52 5.71 -1.30
N ALA A 48 -22.73 5.45 -2.36
CA ALA A 48 -23.16 4.68 -3.52
C ALA A 48 -23.13 3.15 -3.29
N GLY A 49 -22.79 2.66 -2.10
CA GLY A 49 -22.71 1.24 -1.78
C GLY A 49 -21.47 0.51 -2.33
N LEU A 50 -20.45 1.25 -2.76
CA LEU A 50 -19.20 0.67 -3.25
C LEU A 50 -18.26 0.35 -2.09
N ARG A 51 -17.54 -0.77 -2.20
CA ARG A 51 -16.42 -1.07 -1.29
C ARG A 51 -15.22 -0.19 -1.63
N THR A 52 -14.42 0.14 -0.62
CA THR A 52 -13.35 1.11 -0.75
C THR A 52 -12.05 0.60 -0.16
N ALA A 53 -10.95 0.83 -0.85
CA ALA A 53 -9.61 0.58 -0.35
C ALA A 53 -8.71 1.81 -0.57
N VAL A 54 -7.72 1.96 0.28
CA VAL A 54 -6.65 2.96 0.16
C VAL A 54 -5.31 2.23 0.10
N ASP A 55 -4.56 2.47 -0.97
CA ASP A 55 -3.21 1.97 -1.17
C ASP A 55 -2.22 3.08 -0.79
N THR A 56 -1.39 2.83 0.20
CA THR A 56 -0.52 3.85 0.80
C THR A 56 0.80 3.28 1.29
N CYS A 57 1.87 4.06 1.18
CA CYS A 57 3.13 3.76 1.85
C CYS A 57 3.14 4.20 3.33
N GLY A 58 2.14 4.94 3.78
CA GLY A 58 2.00 5.37 5.17
C GLY A 58 2.87 6.53 5.63
N ASP A 59 3.72 7.12 4.78
CA ASP A 59 4.57 8.26 5.15
C ASP A 59 3.83 9.61 5.04
N VAL A 60 2.70 9.70 5.73
CA VAL A 60 1.88 10.90 5.81
C VAL A 60 1.52 11.22 7.26
N PRO A 61 1.13 12.47 7.58
CA PRO A 61 0.63 12.80 8.91
C PRO A 61 -0.58 11.94 9.30
N ARG A 62 -0.69 11.55 10.58
CA ARG A 62 -1.82 10.76 11.11
C ARG A 62 -3.17 11.35 10.76
N ALA A 63 -3.30 12.67 10.79
CA ALA A 63 -4.53 13.38 10.42
C ALA A 63 -5.03 13.05 9.00
N ALA A 64 -4.17 12.61 8.09
CA ALA A 64 -4.59 12.15 6.77
C ALA A 64 -5.38 10.82 6.88
N PHE A 65 -4.93 9.92 7.74
CA PHE A 65 -5.66 8.67 8.03
C PHE A 65 -6.99 8.95 8.72
N ASP A 66 -7.04 9.87 9.70
CA ASP A 66 -8.27 10.23 10.41
C ASP A 66 -9.38 10.67 9.45
N LYS A 67 -9.02 11.40 8.39
CA LYS A 67 -9.97 11.88 7.38
C LYS A 67 -10.56 10.74 6.54
N VAL A 68 -9.76 9.78 6.12
CA VAL A 68 -10.18 8.72 5.19
C VAL A 68 -10.72 7.48 5.89
N MET A 69 -10.27 7.22 7.12
CA MET A 69 -10.57 6.01 7.89
C MET A 69 -12.08 5.70 8.03
N PRO A 70 -12.99 6.67 8.25
CA PRO A 70 -14.44 6.38 8.32
C PRO A 70 -15.01 5.79 7.03
N TYR A 71 -14.36 6.06 5.89
CA TYR A 71 -14.86 5.71 4.56
C TYR A 71 -14.02 4.63 3.87
N THR A 72 -13.04 4.06 4.57
CA THR A 72 -12.14 3.01 4.05
C THR A 72 -12.50 1.66 4.65
N ASP A 73 -12.79 0.67 3.82
CA ASP A 73 -13.04 -0.71 4.26
C ASP A 73 -11.74 -1.46 4.52
N ARG A 74 -10.71 -1.23 3.70
CA ARG A 74 -9.39 -1.89 3.82
C ARG A 74 -8.27 -0.95 3.40
N PHE A 75 -7.14 -1.03 4.10
CA PHE A 75 -5.90 -0.43 3.63
C PHE A 75 -5.03 -1.50 2.96
N LEU A 76 -4.41 -1.13 1.83
CA LEU A 76 -3.30 -1.84 1.23
C LEU A 76 -2.05 -1.07 1.64
N TYR A 77 -1.23 -1.67 2.50
CA TYR A 77 -0.18 -0.93 3.19
C TYR A 77 1.21 -1.42 2.80
N ASP A 78 1.96 -0.57 2.12
CA ASP A 78 3.31 -0.88 1.69
C ASP A 78 4.29 -0.87 2.87
N LEU A 79 4.89 -2.02 3.17
CA LEU A 79 5.94 -2.16 4.16
C LEU A 79 7.21 -2.71 3.51
N LYS A 80 8.21 -1.84 3.32
CA LYS A 80 9.39 -2.14 2.52
C LYS A 80 10.55 -2.70 3.34
N ALA A 81 10.69 -2.29 4.60
CA ALA A 81 11.67 -2.79 5.55
C ALA A 81 11.26 -2.43 6.98
N ILE A 82 11.71 -3.23 7.96
CA ILE A 82 11.60 -2.92 9.38
C ILE A 82 12.82 -2.12 9.85
N ASP A 83 14.01 -2.51 9.41
CA ASP A 83 15.22 -1.78 9.75
C ASP A 83 15.23 -0.40 9.07
N GLU A 84 15.44 0.65 9.87
CA GLU A 84 15.36 2.03 9.40
C GLU A 84 16.45 2.35 8.37
N ASP A 85 17.66 1.87 8.60
CA ASP A 85 18.80 2.06 7.71
C ASP A 85 18.60 1.39 6.35
N VAL A 86 18.06 0.17 6.34
CA VAL A 86 17.65 -0.53 5.10
C VAL A 86 16.58 0.27 4.36
N HIS A 87 15.57 0.76 5.09
CA HIS A 87 14.52 1.56 4.49
C HIS A 87 15.04 2.88 3.91
N ILE A 88 15.94 3.55 4.63
CA ILE A 88 16.57 4.79 4.16
C ILE A 88 17.43 4.52 2.93
N ALA A 89 18.22 3.45 2.92
CA ALA A 89 19.03 3.07 1.76
C ALA A 89 18.18 2.83 0.50
N ALA A 90 17.01 2.18 0.67
CA ALA A 90 16.11 1.85 -0.44
C ALA A 90 15.22 3.02 -0.90
N THR A 91 14.85 3.95 -0.01
CA THR A 91 13.80 4.96 -0.29
C THR A 91 14.24 6.40 -0.04
N GLY A 92 15.37 6.62 0.62
CA GLY A 92 15.83 7.94 1.06
C GLY A 92 15.07 8.49 2.28
N ARG A 93 14.20 7.70 2.93
CA ARG A 93 13.34 8.15 4.03
C ARG A 93 13.32 7.18 5.20
N SER A 94 13.09 7.72 6.42
CA SER A 94 12.82 6.92 7.62
C SER A 94 11.47 6.19 7.52
N ASN A 95 11.41 4.99 8.09
CA ASN A 95 10.16 4.22 8.19
C ASN A 95 9.44 4.41 9.54
N ARG A 96 9.93 5.25 10.45
CA ARG A 96 9.34 5.41 11.79
C ARG A 96 7.86 5.76 11.72
N ARG A 97 7.53 6.82 10.96
CA ARG A 97 6.15 7.25 10.76
C ARG A 97 5.28 6.15 10.10
N ILE A 98 5.86 5.42 9.16
CA ILE A 98 5.19 4.31 8.48
C ILE A 98 4.77 3.24 9.48
N LEU A 99 5.70 2.80 10.34
CA LEU A 99 5.44 1.80 11.37
C LEU A 99 4.47 2.31 12.45
N GLU A 100 4.58 3.57 12.85
CA GLU A 100 3.65 4.21 13.80
C GLU A 100 2.23 4.28 13.24
N ASN A 101 2.07 4.69 11.98
CA ASN A 101 0.77 4.78 11.32
C ASN A 101 0.14 3.40 11.12
N LEU A 102 0.93 2.37 10.81
CA LEU A 102 0.41 1.01 10.68
C LEU A 102 -0.13 0.49 12.03
N ARG A 103 0.61 0.71 13.13
CA ARG A 103 0.10 0.40 14.49
C ARG A 103 -1.15 1.20 14.83
N TYR A 104 -1.23 2.46 14.39
CA TYR A 104 -2.40 3.30 14.60
C TYR A 104 -3.65 2.76 13.89
N ILE A 105 -3.52 2.37 12.63
CA ILE A 105 -4.61 1.74 11.84
C ILE A 105 -5.10 0.46 12.53
N ASP A 106 -4.17 -0.37 13.01
CA ASP A 106 -4.46 -1.60 13.76
C ASP A 106 -5.23 -1.29 15.05
N ALA A 107 -4.75 -0.33 15.84
CA ALA A 107 -5.38 0.09 17.09
C ALA A 107 -6.79 0.69 16.87
N CYS A 108 -7.02 1.33 15.72
CA CYS A 108 -8.34 1.82 15.31
C CYS A 108 -9.28 0.70 14.81
N GLY A 109 -8.83 -0.55 14.79
CA GLY A 109 -9.63 -1.71 14.40
C GLY A 109 -9.87 -1.84 12.90
N LYS A 110 -9.12 -1.13 12.07
CA LYS A 110 -9.26 -1.17 10.61
C LYS A 110 -8.50 -2.34 9.99
N ALA A 111 -9.17 -3.05 9.09
CA ALA A 111 -8.53 -4.12 8.32
C ALA A 111 -7.51 -3.56 7.34
N PHE A 112 -6.36 -4.23 7.25
CA PHE A 112 -5.33 -3.92 6.27
C PHE A 112 -4.63 -5.18 5.77
N GLU A 113 -4.17 -5.12 4.53
CA GLU A 113 -3.25 -6.08 3.93
C GLU A 113 -1.87 -5.42 3.83
N VAL A 114 -0.85 -6.08 4.34
CA VAL A 114 0.53 -5.62 4.14
C VAL A 114 1.01 -6.04 2.77
N ARG A 115 1.59 -5.11 2.03
CA ARG A 115 2.22 -5.34 0.73
C ARG A 115 3.72 -5.18 0.91
N TYR A 116 4.44 -6.26 0.64
CA TYR A 116 5.90 -6.30 0.75
C TYR A 116 6.54 -6.31 -0.64
N PRO A 117 6.98 -5.15 -1.16
CA PRO A 117 7.75 -5.09 -2.40
C PRO A 117 9.10 -5.78 -2.17
N PHE A 118 9.25 -6.98 -2.73
CA PHE A 118 10.44 -7.81 -2.54
C PHE A 118 11.49 -7.48 -3.61
N VAL A 119 12.58 -6.83 -3.18
CA VAL A 119 13.71 -6.41 -4.03
C VAL A 119 14.97 -7.09 -3.47
N PRO A 120 15.49 -8.18 -4.09
CA PRO A 120 16.54 -9.01 -3.53
C PRO A 120 17.76 -8.27 -2.99
N ASP A 121 18.27 -7.30 -3.76
CA ASP A 121 19.47 -6.55 -3.42
C ASP A 121 19.27 -5.48 -2.32
N TYR A 122 18.01 -5.20 -1.93
CA TYR A 122 17.72 -4.14 -0.97
C TYR A 122 17.08 -4.64 0.33
N ASN A 123 16.12 -5.53 0.25
CA ASN A 123 15.29 -5.85 1.41
C ASN A 123 14.92 -7.34 1.56
N ALA A 124 15.59 -8.25 0.86
CA ALA A 124 15.27 -9.68 0.98
C ALA A 124 15.44 -10.22 2.41
N ASP A 125 16.39 -9.67 3.16
CA ASP A 125 16.67 -10.00 4.57
C ASP A 125 15.61 -9.47 5.55
N GLN A 126 14.67 -8.65 5.08
CA GLN A 126 13.63 -8.05 5.91
C GLN A 126 12.38 -8.93 6.07
N ALA A 127 12.24 -9.98 5.27
CA ALA A 127 11.02 -10.81 5.25
C ALA A 127 10.67 -11.39 6.63
N GLU A 128 11.64 -11.96 7.35
CA GLU A 128 11.44 -12.51 8.70
C GLU A 128 11.07 -11.42 9.72
N LYS A 129 11.71 -10.25 9.64
CA LYS A 129 11.42 -9.12 10.53
C LYS A 129 10.03 -8.55 10.28
N ILE A 130 9.61 -8.47 9.01
CA ILE A 130 8.25 -8.06 8.63
C ILE A 130 7.25 -9.10 9.16
N ALA A 131 7.51 -10.40 9.01
CA ALA A 131 6.65 -11.44 9.53
C ALA A 131 6.51 -11.36 11.06
N ALA A 132 7.62 -11.18 11.79
CA ALA A 132 7.59 -10.99 13.22
C ALA A 132 6.79 -9.74 13.63
N PHE A 133 6.97 -8.62 12.93
CA PHE A 133 6.24 -7.40 13.20
C PHE A 133 4.74 -7.56 12.92
N VAL A 134 4.35 -8.13 11.79
CA VAL A 134 2.95 -8.32 11.42
C VAL A 134 2.21 -9.22 12.40
N LYS A 135 2.89 -10.24 12.98
CA LYS A 135 2.32 -11.10 14.03
C LYS A 135 1.93 -10.34 15.30
N THR A 136 2.45 -9.13 15.52
CA THR A 136 2.05 -8.26 16.64
C THR A 136 0.78 -7.46 16.38
N LEU A 137 0.27 -7.48 15.15
CA LEU A 137 -0.89 -6.69 14.70
C LEU A 137 -2.14 -7.57 14.63
N SER A 138 -3.27 -7.01 15.06
CA SER A 138 -4.54 -7.75 15.24
C SER A 138 -5.45 -7.69 14.01
N ARG A 139 -5.28 -6.68 13.15
CA ARG A 139 -6.16 -6.38 12.02
C ARG A 139 -5.53 -6.62 10.65
N CYS A 140 -4.34 -7.18 10.63
CA CYS A 140 -3.73 -7.65 9.39
C CYS A 140 -4.50 -8.84 8.85
N VAL A 141 -5.03 -8.70 7.64
CA VAL A 141 -5.79 -9.77 6.97
C VAL A 141 -4.92 -10.64 6.06
N GLY A 142 -3.66 -10.28 5.89
CA GLY A 142 -2.69 -11.02 5.11
C GLY A 142 -1.48 -10.18 4.73
N VAL A 143 -0.46 -10.85 4.24
CA VAL A 143 0.73 -10.22 3.65
C VAL A 143 0.89 -10.73 2.23
N LYS A 144 1.03 -9.82 1.29
CA LYS A 144 1.31 -10.14 -0.11
C LYS A 144 2.70 -9.71 -0.49
N VAL A 145 3.54 -10.67 -0.83
CA VAL A 145 4.85 -10.40 -1.41
C VAL A 145 4.67 -9.98 -2.87
N LEU A 146 5.17 -8.78 -3.20
CA LEU A 146 5.13 -8.23 -4.55
C LEU A 146 6.52 -8.36 -5.17
N PRO A 147 6.71 -9.26 -6.13
CA PRO A 147 8.02 -9.41 -6.76
C PRO A 147 8.42 -8.13 -7.49
N TYR A 148 9.65 -7.71 -7.28
CA TYR A 148 10.23 -6.59 -7.99
C TYR A 148 10.22 -6.85 -9.51
N HIS A 149 9.97 -5.80 -10.28
CA HIS A 149 10.10 -5.77 -11.74
C HIS A 149 10.76 -4.46 -12.18
N ASN A 150 11.52 -4.50 -13.25
CA ASN A 150 12.31 -3.36 -13.75
C ASN A 150 11.52 -2.39 -14.66
N LEU A 151 10.19 -2.48 -14.71
CA LEU A 151 9.35 -1.64 -15.58
C LEU A 151 9.36 -0.15 -15.23
N ALA A 152 9.87 0.23 -14.05
CA ALA A 152 9.95 1.62 -13.64
C ALA A 152 11.02 2.45 -14.38
N GLY A 153 11.87 1.83 -15.21
CA GLY A 153 12.91 2.53 -15.95
C GLY A 153 12.39 3.70 -16.82
N SER A 154 11.21 3.55 -17.42
CA SER A 154 10.57 4.61 -18.19
C SER A 154 10.17 5.82 -17.34
N LYS A 155 9.79 5.61 -16.08
CA LYS A 155 9.46 6.69 -15.13
C LYS A 155 10.70 7.49 -14.74
N TYR A 156 11.83 6.79 -14.49
CA TYR A 156 13.10 7.46 -14.21
C TYR A 156 13.53 8.34 -15.39
N ALA A 157 13.45 7.82 -16.62
CA ALA A 157 13.77 8.58 -17.83
C ALA A 157 12.85 9.80 -18.00
N ALA A 158 11.55 9.65 -17.78
CA ALA A 158 10.57 10.74 -17.88
C ALA A 158 10.82 11.86 -16.86
N LEU A 159 11.41 11.53 -15.71
CA LEU A 159 11.76 12.48 -14.65
C LEU A 159 13.20 13.03 -14.77
N GLY A 160 13.96 12.64 -15.82
CA GLY A 160 15.37 12.99 -15.96
C GLY A 160 16.27 12.41 -14.87
N MET A 161 15.83 11.35 -14.19
CA MET A 161 16.56 10.72 -13.09
C MET A 161 17.39 9.54 -13.60
N LYS A 162 18.54 9.32 -12.94
CA LYS A 162 19.34 8.11 -13.19
C LYS A 162 18.58 6.90 -12.59
N ASN A 163 18.39 5.87 -13.41
CA ASN A 163 17.84 4.61 -12.92
C ASN A 163 18.87 3.92 -11.99
N THR A 164 18.52 3.78 -10.72
CA THR A 164 19.34 3.13 -9.68
C THR A 164 18.77 1.79 -9.24
N LEU A 165 17.70 1.33 -9.91
CA LEU A 165 17.06 0.06 -9.57
C LEU A 165 17.97 -1.13 -9.94
N PRO A 166 17.91 -2.24 -9.17
CA PRO A 166 18.64 -3.46 -9.48
C PRO A 166 18.30 -3.97 -10.88
N ALA A 167 19.27 -4.54 -11.56
CA ALA A 167 19.06 -5.23 -12.82
C ALA A 167 18.49 -6.64 -12.63
N ALA A 168 18.86 -7.29 -11.51
CA ALA A 168 18.41 -8.63 -11.18
C ALA A 168 16.94 -8.64 -10.73
N LEU A 169 16.17 -9.58 -11.28
CA LEU A 169 14.79 -9.84 -10.87
C LEU A 169 14.79 -11.00 -9.86
N PRO A 170 13.86 -11.00 -8.88
CA PRO A 170 13.71 -12.14 -8.00
C PRO A 170 13.24 -13.37 -8.77
N THR A 171 13.76 -14.53 -8.39
CA THR A 171 13.26 -15.81 -8.90
C THR A 171 11.93 -16.17 -8.26
N ALA A 172 11.14 -16.99 -8.95
CA ALA A 172 9.89 -17.50 -8.39
C ALA A 172 10.10 -18.27 -7.06
N ALA A 173 11.24 -18.95 -6.91
CA ALA A 173 11.58 -19.66 -5.69
C ALA A 173 11.85 -18.72 -4.51
N GLU A 174 12.57 -17.62 -4.71
CA GLU A 174 12.80 -16.60 -3.68
C GLU A 174 11.50 -15.94 -3.24
N VAL A 175 10.64 -15.56 -4.20
CA VAL A 175 9.33 -14.97 -3.90
C VAL A 175 8.45 -15.95 -3.12
N ALA A 176 8.41 -17.22 -3.52
CA ALA A 176 7.64 -18.25 -2.83
C ALA A 176 8.19 -18.51 -1.42
N ALA A 177 9.51 -18.54 -1.24
CA ALA A 177 10.14 -18.69 0.07
C ALA A 177 9.78 -17.48 1.00
N ALA A 178 9.85 -16.27 0.48
CA ALA A 178 9.44 -15.08 1.23
C ALA A 178 7.93 -15.12 1.59
N GLN A 179 7.05 -15.51 0.64
CA GLN A 179 5.61 -15.58 0.89
C GLN A 179 5.26 -16.59 1.98
N LYS A 180 5.97 -17.71 2.03
CA LYS A 180 5.75 -18.78 3.02
C LYS A 180 5.98 -18.35 4.47
N LEU A 181 6.77 -17.30 4.70
CA LEU A 181 6.99 -16.75 6.06
C LEU A 181 5.73 -16.07 6.64
N PHE A 182 4.76 -15.76 5.79
CA PHE A 182 3.53 -15.07 6.14
C PHE A 182 2.29 -15.97 6.18
N GLU A 183 2.44 -17.25 5.90
CA GLU A 183 1.41 -18.28 6.04
C GLU A 183 1.38 -18.81 7.48
#